data_7efaf61c3465058afe6b3c10401cceb8
#
_entry.id   7efaf61c3465058afe6b3c10401cceb8
#
_cell.length_a   1.000
_cell.length_b   1.000
_cell.length_c   1.000
_cell.angle_alpha   90.00
_cell.angle_beta   90.00
_cell.angle_gamma   90.00
#
_symmetry.space_group_name_H-M   'P 1'
#
loop_
_entity.id
_entity.type
_entity.pdbx_description
1 polymer ?
#
loop_
_entity_poly.entity_id
_entity_poly.type
_entity_poly.pdbx_seq_one_letter_code
_entity_poly.pdbx_strand_id
1 'polypeptide(L)'
;MENKNKYYDIAEQIYDLDGEVYECVGSSLGRTFTGDKRTCVDSLVKLMRTKPQGHLLRSELALISNMARTIRKDEDRSRLMRKYDEILKEIAELPAGFGKVEILDENRAKLNTSNLRQKFSKDDHLIICIGRTHGSAGNDIGFALADALRINYYDAEIFNEVLRRLDAEKDSVVDVADLGTNEIENKYQGSGRTLKERLKDFDRYHGLTKEDAIFFNQSDLICKRAKEEDFIVMGRCADVILANNHIPHISIFITAPFEQRVHRVMEVNNLDHKKAERLLKKIDRQHSKYYNFYTGQKWGDAVNYDICFNSASYGIEESVEIIERMLNQHTNA
;
A
#
# COMPACT_ATOMS: atom_id res chain seq x y z
N MET A 1 -39.98 -21.39 10.50
CA MET A 1 -39.36 -22.64 10.98
C MET A 1 -38.57 -23.39 9.93
N GLU A 2 -38.96 -23.36 8.65
CA GLU A 2 -38.25 -24.03 7.52
C GLU A 2 -36.77 -23.62 7.34
N ASN A 3 -36.44 -22.34 7.49
CA ASN A 3 -35.06 -21.88 7.29
C ASN A 3 -34.07 -22.32 8.39
N LYS A 4 -34.55 -22.66 9.56
CA LYS A 4 -33.67 -23.08 10.68
C LYS A 4 -33.08 -24.47 10.42
N ASN A 5 -33.81 -25.31 9.73
CA ASN A 5 -33.42 -26.69 9.41
C ASN A 5 -32.34 -26.70 8.31
N LYS A 6 -32.49 -25.85 7.26
CA LYS A 6 -31.59 -25.83 6.09
C LYS A 6 -30.12 -25.53 6.48
N TYR A 7 -29.88 -24.69 7.47
CA TYR A 7 -28.52 -24.41 7.95
C TYR A 7 -27.87 -25.62 8.63
N TYR A 8 -28.67 -26.35 9.43
CA TYR A 8 -28.20 -27.56 10.09
C TYR A 8 -27.94 -28.68 9.10
N ASP A 9 -28.80 -28.87 8.10
CA ASP A 9 -28.66 -29.87 7.06
C ASP A 9 -27.36 -29.63 6.25
N ILE A 10 -27.08 -28.40 5.86
CA ILE A 10 -25.83 -28.04 5.15
C ILE A 10 -24.61 -28.24 6.05
N ALA A 11 -24.68 -27.84 7.33
CA ALA A 11 -23.57 -27.99 8.28
C ALA A 11 -23.25 -29.47 8.53
N GLU A 12 -24.25 -30.34 8.63
CA GLU A 12 -24.06 -31.79 8.71
C GLU A 12 -23.41 -32.36 7.47
N GLN A 13 -23.87 -31.95 6.29
CA GLN A 13 -23.25 -32.36 5.00
C GLN A 13 -21.76 -31.96 4.94
N ILE A 14 -21.40 -30.75 5.38
CA ILE A 14 -20.00 -30.29 5.43
C ILE A 14 -19.17 -31.17 6.38
N TYR A 15 -19.69 -31.44 7.57
CA TYR A 15 -19.01 -32.27 8.57
C TYR A 15 -18.80 -33.71 8.05
N ASP A 16 -19.84 -34.28 7.43
CA ASP A 16 -19.81 -35.64 6.89
C ASP A 16 -18.87 -35.73 5.68
N LEU A 17 -18.86 -34.71 4.81
CA LEU A 17 -17.93 -34.60 3.68
C LEU A 17 -16.46 -34.56 4.15
N ASP A 18 -16.15 -33.78 5.21
CA ASP A 18 -14.80 -33.74 5.81
C ASP A 18 -14.37 -35.10 6.31
N GLY A 19 -15.29 -35.84 6.95
CA GLY A 19 -15.04 -37.21 7.39
C GLY A 19 -14.75 -38.18 6.23
N GLU A 20 -15.58 -38.17 5.20
CA GLU A 20 -15.39 -39.01 4.00
C GLU A 20 -14.06 -38.70 3.27
N VAL A 21 -13.72 -37.42 3.14
CA VAL A 21 -12.44 -36.99 2.55
C VAL A 21 -11.26 -37.48 3.40
N TYR A 22 -11.35 -37.32 4.71
CA TYR A 22 -10.30 -37.78 5.63
C TYR A 22 -10.07 -39.30 5.54
N GLU A 23 -11.14 -40.10 5.46
CA GLU A 23 -11.05 -41.55 5.30
C GLU A 23 -10.36 -41.95 4.00
N CYS A 24 -10.60 -41.21 2.91
CA CYS A 24 -9.99 -41.46 1.61
C CYS A 24 -8.52 -41.03 1.49
N VAL A 25 -8.13 -39.96 2.19
CA VAL A 25 -6.76 -39.42 2.17
C VAL A 25 -5.83 -40.15 3.15
N GLY A 26 -6.37 -40.66 4.24
CA GLY A 26 -5.62 -41.33 5.31
C GLY A 26 -5.03 -40.36 6.34
N SER A 27 -4.52 -40.92 7.43
CA SER A 27 -4.19 -40.20 8.69
C SER A 27 -3.04 -39.19 8.63
N SER A 28 -2.42 -38.96 7.48
CA SER A 28 -1.27 -38.07 7.37
C SER A 28 -1.63 -36.56 7.35
N LEU A 29 -2.85 -36.21 7.04
CA LEU A 29 -3.31 -34.83 6.85
C LEU A 29 -4.42 -34.47 7.86
N GLY A 30 -4.50 -34.82 9.01
CA GLY A 30 -5.50 -34.39 10.01
C GLY A 30 -6.91 -34.10 9.46
N ARG A 31 -7.90 -34.20 10.29
CA ARG A 31 -9.28 -33.83 9.94
C ARG A 31 -9.46 -32.32 10.09
N THR A 32 -10.24 -31.67 9.21
CA THR A 32 -10.52 -30.22 9.31
C THR A 32 -11.33 -29.90 10.56
N PHE A 33 -12.38 -30.71 10.82
CA PHE A 33 -13.20 -30.54 12.01
C PHE A 33 -12.84 -31.59 13.06
N THR A 34 -12.13 -31.14 14.09
CA THR A 34 -11.73 -31.97 15.24
C THR A 34 -12.68 -31.71 16.39
N GLY A 35 -13.48 -32.71 16.81
CA GLY A 35 -14.43 -32.58 17.88
C GLY A 35 -15.69 -33.44 17.67
N ASP A 36 -16.64 -33.36 18.60
CA ASP A 36 -17.91 -34.02 18.43
C ASP A 36 -18.77 -33.34 17.33
N LYS A 37 -19.55 -34.16 16.62
CA LYS A 37 -20.35 -33.70 15.46
C LYS A 37 -21.26 -32.52 15.83
N ARG A 38 -21.87 -32.52 17.00
CA ARG A 38 -22.83 -31.49 17.41
C ARG A 38 -22.16 -30.14 17.57
N THR A 39 -21.02 -30.08 18.26
CA THR A 39 -20.24 -28.84 18.46
C THR A 39 -19.71 -28.28 17.11
N CYS A 40 -19.23 -29.14 16.22
CA CYS A 40 -18.75 -28.72 14.89
C CYS A 40 -19.91 -28.19 14.03
N VAL A 41 -21.03 -28.88 14.01
CA VAL A 41 -22.25 -28.46 13.27
C VAL A 41 -22.79 -27.13 13.80
N ASP A 42 -22.89 -26.94 15.10
CA ASP A 42 -23.32 -25.67 15.69
C ASP A 42 -22.38 -24.51 15.32
N SER A 43 -21.07 -24.75 15.28
CA SER A 43 -20.07 -23.78 14.86
C SER A 43 -20.21 -23.41 13.38
N LEU A 44 -20.41 -24.40 12.51
CA LEU A 44 -20.65 -24.18 11.08
C LEU A 44 -21.93 -23.39 10.82
N VAL A 45 -23.01 -23.72 11.54
CA VAL A 45 -24.28 -22.97 11.48
C VAL A 45 -24.06 -21.50 11.87
N LYS A 46 -23.27 -21.27 12.93
CA LYS A 46 -22.92 -19.91 13.35
C LYS A 46 -22.13 -19.18 12.26
N LEU A 47 -21.14 -19.80 11.64
CA LEU A 47 -20.37 -19.23 10.54
C LEU A 47 -21.24 -18.87 9.33
N MET A 48 -22.18 -19.74 8.95
CA MET A 48 -23.09 -19.47 7.83
C MET A 48 -24.08 -18.33 8.11
N ARG A 49 -24.46 -18.12 9.37
CA ARG A 49 -25.40 -17.06 9.76
C ARG A 49 -24.76 -15.68 9.90
N THR A 50 -23.46 -15.59 10.02
CA THR A 50 -22.73 -14.34 10.25
C THR A 50 -21.95 -13.92 9.01
N LYS A 51 -22.39 -12.85 8.33
CA LYS A 51 -21.74 -12.33 7.10
C LYS A 51 -20.23 -12.08 7.21
N PRO A 52 -19.71 -11.44 8.27
CA PRO A 52 -18.28 -11.21 8.38
C PRO A 52 -17.45 -12.48 8.54
N GLN A 53 -18.07 -13.58 8.96
CA GLN A 53 -17.41 -14.86 9.17
C GLN A 53 -17.52 -15.81 7.96
N GLY A 54 -18.22 -15.41 6.90
CA GLY A 54 -18.34 -16.22 5.68
C GLY A 54 -17.00 -16.54 5.02
N HIS A 55 -15.97 -15.71 5.23
CA HIS A 55 -14.62 -15.98 4.76
C HIS A 55 -13.96 -17.14 5.54
N LEU A 56 -14.24 -17.31 6.82
CA LEU A 56 -13.73 -18.44 7.61
C LEU A 56 -14.32 -19.75 7.12
N LEU A 57 -15.64 -19.78 6.87
CA LEU A 57 -16.29 -20.95 6.27
C LEU A 57 -15.69 -21.29 4.90
N ARG A 58 -15.41 -20.28 4.05
CA ARG A 58 -14.75 -20.48 2.76
C ARG A 58 -13.35 -21.07 2.92
N SER A 59 -12.60 -20.65 3.93
CA SER A 59 -11.25 -21.16 4.19
C SER A 59 -11.31 -22.64 4.62
N GLU A 60 -12.24 -23.02 5.47
CA GLU A 60 -12.45 -24.40 5.90
C GLU A 60 -12.92 -25.29 4.75
N LEU A 61 -13.86 -24.83 3.95
CA LEU A 61 -14.29 -25.52 2.72
C LEU A 61 -13.14 -25.68 1.72
N ALA A 62 -12.25 -24.69 1.60
CA ALA A 62 -11.07 -24.78 0.74
C ALA A 62 -10.09 -25.86 1.24
N LEU A 63 -9.94 -26.04 2.56
CA LEU A 63 -9.13 -27.12 3.12
C LEU A 63 -9.69 -28.50 2.73
N ILE A 64 -11.00 -28.70 2.88
CA ILE A 64 -11.67 -29.94 2.46
C ILE A 64 -11.46 -30.20 0.97
N SER A 65 -11.67 -29.19 0.12
CA SER A 65 -11.47 -29.29 -1.32
C SER A 65 -10.01 -29.63 -1.68
N ASN A 66 -9.06 -29.00 -1.02
CA ASN A 66 -7.64 -29.26 -1.27
C ASN A 66 -7.27 -30.69 -0.87
N MET A 67 -7.76 -31.19 0.27
CA MET A 67 -7.57 -32.58 0.66
C MET A 67 -8.23 -33.55 -0.33
N ALA A 68 -9.48 -33.29 -0.75
CA ALA A 68 -10.19 -34.10 -1.71
C ALA A 68 -9.43 -34.25 -3.05
N ARG A 69 -8.75 -33.19 -3.50
CA ARG A 69 -7.91 -33.22 -4.73
C ARG A 69 -6.71 -34.14 -4.61
N THR A 70 -6.23 -34.45 -3.41
CA THR A 70 -5.10 -35.36 -3.18
C THR A 70 -5.51 -36.84 -3.19
N ILE A 71 -6.79 -37.16 -3.23
CA ILE A 71 -7.30 -38.53 -3.28
C ILE A 71 -6.82 -39.23 -4.57
N ARG A 72 -6.14 -40.35 -4.41
CA ARG A 72 -5.51 -41.08 -5.52
C ARG A 72 -6.53 -41.81 -6.40
N LYS A 73 -7.61 -42.30 -5.82
CA LYS A 73 -8.65 -43.03 -6.52
C LYS A 73 -9.61 -42.06 -7.20
N ASP A 74 -9.63 -42.03 -8.52
CA ASP A 74 -10.38 -41.06 -9.33
C ASP A 74 -11.88 -41.11 -9.10
N GLU A 75 -12.47 -42.27 -8.85
CA GLU A 75 -13.90 -42.41 -8.55
C GLU A 75 -14.28 -41.72 -7.26
N ASP A 76 -13.52 -41.95 -6.18
CA ASP A 76 -13.77 -41.34 -4.88
C ASP A 76 -13.54 -39.83 -4.94
N ARG A 77 -12.46 -39.38 -5.58
CA ARG A 77 -12.19 -37.97 -5.82
C ARG A 77 -13.33 -37.28 -6.55
N SER A 78 -13.79 -37.86 -7.65
CA SER A 78 -14.86 -37.29 -8.47
C SER A 78 -16.22 -37.28 -7.74
N ARG A 79 -16.50 -38.29 -6.92
CA ARG A 79 -17.70 -38.38 -6.09
C ARG A 79 -17.70 -37.30 -5.01
N LEU A 80 -16.59 -37.14 -4.30
CA LEU A 80 -16.49 -36.19 -3.19
C LEU A 80 -16.44 -34.74 -3.68
N MET A 81 -15.79 -34.48 -4.82
CA MET A 81 -15.81 -33.16 -5.42
C MET A 81 -17.20 -32.76 -5.91
N ARG A 82 -18.01 -33.68 -6.43
CA ARG A 82 -19.42 -33.38 -6.76
C ARG A 82 -20.25 -33.03 -5.52
N LYS A 83 -20.11 -33.77 -4.42
CA LYS A 83 -20.75 -33.43 -3.14
C LYS A 83 -20.32 -32.03 -2.65
N TYR A 84 -19.06 -31.73 -2.77
CA TYR A 84 -18.52 -30.39 -2.44
C TYR A 84 -19.19 -29.28 -3.26
N ASP A 85 -19.31 -29.47 -4.58
CA ASP A 85 -19.93 -28.48 -5.47
C ASP A 85 -21.44 -28.34 -5.21
N GLU A 86 -22.13 -29.42 -4.82
CA GLU A 86 -23.53 -29.39 -4.40
C GLU A 86 -23.72 -28.58 -3.13
N ILE A 87 -22.88 -28.79 -2.12
CA ILE A 87 -22.89 -28.02 -0.86
C ILE A 87 -22.64 -26.53 -1.13
N LEU A 88 -21.69 -26.19 -2.01
CA LEU A 88 -21.45 -24.80 -2.39
C LEU A 88 -22.65 -24.13 -3.03
N LYS A 89 -23.40 -24.84 -3.87
CA LYS A 89 -24.66 -24.35 -4.47
C LYS A 89 -25.71 -24.08 -3.39
N GLU A 90 -25.88 -25.02 -2.46
CA GLU A 90 -26.85 -24.86 -1.37
C GLU A 90 -26.49 -23.67 -0.46
N ILE A 91 -25.19 -23.45 -0.18
CA ILE A 91 -24.71 -22.29 0.57
C ILE A 91 -25.01 -20.99 -0.18
N ALA A 92 -24.82 -20.97 -1.49
CA ALA A 92 -25.08 -19.79 -2.32
C ALA A 92 -26.58 -19.39 -2.34
N GLU A 93 -27.47 -20.35 -2.14
CA GLU A 93 -28.91 -20.13 -2.05
C GLU A 93 -29.40 -19.66 -0.68
N LEU A 94 -28.51 -19.69 0.35
CA LEU A 94 -28.87 -19.21 1.68
C LEU A 94 -29.14 -17.70 1.65
N PRO A 95 -30.19 -17.23 2.34
CA PRO A 95 -30.45 -15.80 2.42
C PRO A 95 -29.25 -15.04 2.97
N ALA A 96 -28.81 -14.04 2.27
CA ALA A 96 -27.67 -13.24 2.69
C ALA A 96 -28.02 -12.45 3.98
N GLY A 97 -27.42 -12.84 5.08
CA GLY A 97 -27.37 -12.03 6.30
C GLY A 97 -28.51 -12.22 7.28
N PHE A 98 -28.53 -13.33 7.98
CA PHE A 98 -29.25 -13.45 9.24
C PHE A 98 -28.32 -13.10 10.41
N GLY A 99 -28.70 -12.08 11.14
CA GLY A 99 -28.09 -11.68 12.39
C GLY A 99 -27.46 -10.28 12.33
N LYS A 100 -27.73 -9.49 13.35
CA LYS A 100 -26.90 -8.32 13.65
C LYS A 100 -25.49 -8.85 13.91
N VAL A 101 -24.54 -8.35 13.15
CA VAL A 101 -23.12 -8.55 13.44
C VAL A 101 -22.87 -7.83 14.76
N GLU A 102 -22.69 -8.56 15.84
CA GLU A 102 -22.04 -8.01 17.02
C GLU A 102 -20.59 -7.76 16.61
N ILE A 103 -20.25 -6.51 16.49
CA ILE A 103 -18.88 -6.07 16.25
C ILE A 103 -18.13 -6.32 17.56
N LEU A 104 -17.45 -7.47 17.63
CA LEU A 104 -16.69 -7.87 18.80
C LEU A 104 -15.44 -7.00 19.03
N ASP A 105 -15.06 -6.18 18.06
CA ASP A 105 -13.90 -5.30 18.13
C ASP A 105 -14.23 -3.96 17.45
N GLU A 106 -14.42 -2.92 18.27
CA GLU A 106 -14.66 -1.55 17.78
C GLU A 106 -13.52 -1.04 16.88
N ASN A 107 -12.29 -1.52 17.06
CA ASN A 107 -11.16 -1.13 16.22
C ASN A 107 -11.25 -1.77 14.84
N ARG A 108 -11.72 -3.03 14.73
CA ARG A 108 -12.03 -3.65 13.43
C ARG A 108 -13.15 -2.94 12.70
N ALA A 109 -14.18 -2.49 13.41
CA ALA A 109 -15.25 -1.71 12.82
C ALA A 109 -14.74 -0.38 12.26
N LYS A 110 -13.86 0.30 12.99
CA LYS A 110 -13.24 1.56 12.54
C LYS A 110 -12.34 1.34 11.32
N LEU A 111 -11.56 0.26 11.26
CA LEU A 111 -10.75 -0.10 10.09
C LEU A 111 -11.59 -0.34 8.83
N ASN A 112 -12.80 -0.92 8.99
CA ASN A 112 -13.67 -1.23 7.85
C ASN A 112 -14.56 -0.07 7.40
N THR A 113 -14.67 1.00 8.19
CA THR A 113 -15.54 2.14 7.88
C THR A 113 -14.79 3.37 7.37
N SER A 114 -13.49 3.50 7.66
CA SER A 114 -12.69 4.62 7.15
C SER A 114 -12.33 4.39 5.68
N ASN A 115 -12.69 5.30 4.82
CA ASN A 115 -12.20 5.36 3.45
C ASN A 115 -11.30 6.60 3.27
N LEU A 116 -10.51 6.63 2.20
CA LEU A 116 -9.56 7.71 1.96
C LEU A 116 -10.21 9.10 1.91
N ARG A 117 -11.45 9.19 1.48
CA ARG A 117 -12.19 10.46 1.42
C ARG A 117 -12.69 10.95 2.77
N GLN A 118 -12.92 10.07 3.72
CA GLN A 118 -13.30 10.49 5.08
C GLN A 118 -12.16 11.22 5.81
N LYS A 119 -10.94 11.17 5.26
CA LYS A 119 -9.83 11.99 5.74
C LYS A 119 -10.05 13.49 5.50
N PHE A 120 -10.87 13.86 4.51
CA PHE A 120 -11.07 15.24 4.08
C PHE A 120 -12.43 15.76 4.50
N SER A 121 -12.46 16.96 5.03
CA SER A 121 -13.67 17.77 5.20
C SER A 121 -14.04 18.48 3.88
N LYS A 122 -15.17 19.20 3.84
CA LYS A 122 -15.56 19.93 2.63
C LYS A 122 -14.66 21.12 2.30
N ASP A 123 -13.94 21.60 3.30
CA ASP A 123 -13.08 22.80 3.19
C ASP A 123 -11.61 22.41 2.97
N ASP A 124 -11.28 21.12 2.99
CA ASP A 124 -9.91 20.62 2.79
C ASP A 124 -9.61 20.44 1.31
N HIS A 125 -8.41 20.81 0.91
CA HIS A 125 -7.87 20.53 -0.42
C HIS A 125 -7.46 19.09 -0.58
N LEU A 126 -7.59 18.55 -1.80
CA LEU A 126 -7.10 17.21 -2.15
C LEU A 126 -5.58 17.23 -2.31
N ILE A 127 -4.90 16.62 -1.38
CA ILE A 127 -3.43 16.51 -1.40
C ILE A 127 -3.03 15.05 -1.49
N ILE A 128 -2.16 14.76 -2.46
CA ILE A 128 -1.63 13.41 -2.67
C ILE A 128 -0.10 13.45 -2.59
N CYS A 129 0.45 12.72 -1.63
CA CYS A 129 1.89 12.55 -1.46
C CYS A 129 2.35 11.26 -2.12
N ILE A 130 3.27 11.30 -3.06
CA ILE A 130 3.77 10.11 -3.76
C ILE A 130 5.25 9.88 -3.43
N GLY A 131 5.51 8.85 -2.62
CA GLY A 131 6.83 8.25 -2.49
C GLY A 131 7.06 7.21 -3.59
N ARG A 132 8.30 7.04 -4.06
CA ARG A 132 8.59 6.10 -5.16
C ARG A 132 10.02 5.59 -5.13
N THR A 133 10.21 4.35 -5.51
CA THR A 133 11.55 3.83 -5.82
C THR A 133 12.00 4.35 -7.19
N HIS A 134 13.30 4.60 -7.36
CA HIS A 134 13.83 5.09 -8.65
C HIS A 134 13.61 4.06 -9.76
N GLY A 135 13.21 4.51 -10.93
CA GLY A 135 12.92 3.64 -12.09
C GLY A 135 11.57 2.91 -12.04
N SER A 136 10.72 3.16 -11.03
CA SER A 136 9.37 2.56 -10.94
C SER A 136 8.30 3.27 -11.77
N ALA A 137 8.64 4.24 -12.60
CA ALA A 137 7.70 5.13 -13.29
C ALA A 137 6.79 5.96 -12.34
N GLY A 138 7.15 6.07 -11.06
CA GLY A 138 6.33 6.79 -10.10
C GLY A 138 6.14 8.27 -10.43
N ASN A 139 7.16 8.94 -11.02
CA ASN A 139 7.03 10.32 -11.47
C ASN A 139 6.05 10.44 -12.64
N ASP A 140 6.12 9.53 -13.62
CA ASP A 140 5.22 9.51 -14.77
C ASP A 140 3.77 9.27 -14.35
N ILE A 141 3.56 8.33 -13.41
CA ILE A 141 2.24 8.06 -12.82
C ILE A 141 1.73 9.28 -12.05
N GLY A 142 2.57 9.91 -11.22
CA GLY A 142 2.20 11.11 -10.47
C GLY A 142 1.81 12.27 -11.38
N PHE A 143 2.57 12.50 -12.46
CA PHE A 143 2.27 13.54 -13.43
C PHE A 143 0.97 13.25 -14.20
N ALA A 144 0.80 12.01 -14.70
CA ALA A 144 -0.41 11.62 -15.41
C ALA A 144 -1.66 11.66 -14.52
N LEU A 145 -1.51 11.30 -13.24
CA LEU A 145 -2.60 11.40 -12.26
C LEU A 145 -2.97 12.85 -11.98
N ALA A 146 -2.00 13.76 -11.89
CA ALA A 146 -2.27 15.19 -11.72
C ALA A 146 -3.05 15.78 -12.91
N ASP A 147 -2.66 15.37 -14.13
CA ASP A 147 -3.37 15.77 -15.35
C ASP A 147 -4.81 15.22 -15.38
N ALA A 148 -5.00 13.95 -15.07
CA ALA A 148 -6.32 13.31 -14.99
C ALA A 148 -7.25 13.98 -13.95
N LEU A 149 -6.71 14.32 -12.78
CA LEU A 149 -7.44 14.98 -11.71
C LEU A 149 -7.56 16.51 -11.90
N ARG A 150 -6.79 17.09 -12.84
CA ARG A 150 -6.69 18.55 -13.10
C ARG A 150 -6.23 19.32 -11.87
N ILE A 151 -5.24 18.82 -11.17
CA ILE A 151 -4.63 19.44 -10.00
C ILE A 151 -3.14 19.70 -10.23
N ASN A 152 -2.54 20.55 -9.41
CA ASN A 152 -1.13 20.91 -9.56
C ASN A 152 -0.20 19.73 -9.22
N TYR A 153 0.97 19.72 -9.86
CA TYR A 153 2.01 18.71 -9.64
C TYR A 153 3.32 19.38 -9.21
N TYR A 154 3.86 18.94 -8.07
CA TYR A 154 5.08 19.49 -7.48
C TYR A 154 6.13 18.41 -7.24
N ASP A 155 7.28 18.58 -7.86
CA ASP A 155 8.49 17.78 -7.62
C ASP A 155 9.68 18.71 -7.33
N ALA A 156 10.45 19.05 -8.35
CA ALA A 156 11.62 19.93 -8.23
C ALA A 156 11.25 21.40 -7.95
N GLU A 157 10.04 21.83 -8.32
CA GLU A 157 9.60 23.22 -8.18
C GLU A 157 9.55 23.69 -6.73
N ILE A 158 9.06 22.85 -5.81
CA ILE A 158 9.08 23.16 -4.36
C ILE A 158 10.51 23.43 -3.90
N PHE A 159 11.44 22.60 -4.35
CA PHE A 159 12.83 22.76 -3.99
C PHE A 159 13.44 24.04 -4.54
N ASN A 160 13.18 24.39 -5.79
CA ASN A 160 13.63 25.62 -6.43
C ASN A 160 13.05 26.86 -5.73
N GLU A 161 11.80 26.81 -5.27
CA GLU A 161 11.18 27.90 -4.51
C GLU A 161 11.85 28.08 -3.14
N VAL A 162 12.16 26.98 -2.44
CA VAL A 162 12.90 27.04 -1.18
C VAL A 162 14.28 27.65 -1.37
N LEU A 163 15.01 27.28 -2.44
CA LEU A 163 16.31 27.84 -2.77
C LEU A 163 16.24 29.34 -3.01
N ARG A 164 15.23 29.79 -3.76
CA ARG A 164 15.01 31.23 -3.99
C ARG A 164 14.76 31.99 -2.68
N ARG A 165 14.00 31.40 -1.77
CA ARG A 165 13.74 32.00 -0.44
C ARG A 165 14.99 32.08 0.42
N LEU A 166 15.89 31.11 0.31
CA LEU A 166 17.14 31.09 1.08
C LEU A 166 18.25 31.92 0.45
N ASP A 167 17.99 32.68 -0.65
CA ASP A 167 19.01 33.39 -1.43
C ASP A 167 20.24 32.52 -1.77
N ALA A 168 19.99 31.24 -1.98
CA ALA A 168 21.06 30.30 -2.29
C ALA A 168 21.43 30.42 -3.78
N GLU A 169 22.72 30.49 -4.09
CA GLU A 169 23.20 30.49 -5.48
C GLU A 169 22.73 29.22 -6.18
N LYS A 170 22.10 29.39 -7.36
CA LYS A 170 21.52 28.31 -8.15
C LYS A 170 22.52 27.19 -8.47
N ASP A 171 23.81 27.54 -8.60
CA ASP A 171 24.89 26.62 -8.91
C ASP A 171 25.38 25.79 -7.70
N SER A 172 24.90 26.09 -6.51
CA SER A 172 25.30 25.36 -5.27
C SER A 172 24.36 24.22 -4.89
N VAL A 173 23.21 24.10 -5.57
CA VAL A 173 22.20 23.08 -5.30
C VAL A 173 21.75 22.48 -6.62
N VAL A 174 22.40 21.42 -6.96
CA VAL A 174 22.01 20.55 -8.08
C VAL A 174 20.85 19.69 -7.60
N ASP A 175 19.82 19.53 -8.43
CA ASP A 175 18.68 18.68 -8.16
C ASP A 175 19.17 17.25 -7.80
N VAL A 176 18.63 16.65 -6.75
CA VAL A 176 18.99 15.28 -6.33
C VAL A 176 18.67 14.26 -7.43
N ALA A 177 17.74 14.59 -8.34
CA ALA A 177 17.44 13.78 -9.51
C ALA A 177 18.47 13.91 -10.62
N ASP A 178 19.14 15.08 -10.75
CA ASP A 178 20.12 15.39 -11.82
C ASP A 178 21.58 15.29 -11.37
N LEU A 179 21.83 15.06 -10.07
CA LEU A 179 23.19 14.94 -9.56
C LEU A 179 23.84 13.65 -10.04
N GLY A 180 24.78 13.85 -10.97
CA GLY A 180 25.79 12.84 -11.26
C GLY A 180 26.44 12.36 -9.96
N THR A 181 26.62 11.09 -9.89
CA THR A 181 26.90 10.25 -8.73
C THR A 181 28.03 10.64 -7.78
N ASN A 182 28.88 11.58 -8.12
CA ASN A 182 30.11 11.89 -7.35
C ASN A 182 30.00 13.10 -6.41
N GLU A 183 29.06 14.01 -6.64
CA GLU A 183 28.98 15.26 -5.86
C GLU A 183 28.14 15.13 -4.59
N ILE A 184 27.16 14.22 -4.58
CA ILE A 184 26.28 14.02 -3.41
C ILE A 184 27.00 13.28 -2.29
N GLU A 185 27.85 12.29 -2.60
CA GLU A 185 28.60 11.57 -1.57
C GLU A 185 29.54 12.48 -0.80
N ASN A 186 30.15 13.46 -1.48
CA ASN A 186 31.04 14.42 -0.84
C ASN A 186 30.30 15.48 -0.01
N LYS A 187 29.06 15.84 -0.36
CA LYS A 187 28.26 16.82 0.39
C LYS A 187 27.60 16.25 1.65
N TYR A 188 27.14 14.99 1.62
CA TYR A 188 26.53 14.34 2.79
C TYR A 188 27.52 13.69 3.77
N GLN A 189 28.76 13.45 3.37
CA GLN A 189 29.77 12.86 4.27
C GLN A 189 30.52 13.88 5.13
N GLY A 190 30.17 15.15 5.11
CA GLY A 190 30.70 16.15 6.07
C GLY A 190 32.22 16.31 6.12
N SER A 191 32.99 15.72 5.21
CA SER A 191 34.42 15.55 5.31
C SER A 191 35.21 16.44 4.32
N GLY A 192 34.85 17.71 4.20
CA GLY A 192 35.62 18.62 3.34
C GLY A 192 35.41 20.10 3.62
N ARG A 193 34.42 20.45 4.40
CA ARG A 193 34.13 21.86 4.70
C ARG A 193 34.98 22.34 5.88
N THR A 194 35.61 23.49 5.70
CA THR A 194 36.39 24.14 6.78
C THR A 194 35.47 24.62 7.89
N LEU A 195 36.02 24.70 9.12
CA LEU A 195 35.26 25.20 10.28
C LEU A 195 34.65 26.60 9.99
N LYS A 196 35.34 27.40 9.17
CA LYS A 196 34.92 28.74 8.76
C LYS A 196 33.69 28.74 7.85
N GLU A 197 33.60 27.77 6.97
CA GLU A 197 32.39 27.57 6.11
C GLU A 197 31.21 27.09 6.92
N ARG A 198 31.40 26.17 7.87
CA ARG A 198 30.37 25.73 8.80
C ARG A 198 29.83 26.86 9.69
N LEU A 199 30.71 27.73 10.20
CA LEU A 199 30.30 28.89 11.00
C LEU A 199 29.53 29.92 10.12
N LYS A 200 29.93 30.11 8.88
CA LYS A 200 29.24 31.00 7.94
C LYS A 200 27.84 30.50 7.59
N ASP A 201 27.68 29.20 7.38
CA ASP A 201 26.39 28.57 7.17
C ASP A 201 25.53 28.62 8.43
N PHE A 202 26.10 28.43 9.60
CA PHE A 202 25.40 28.53 10.89
C PHE A 202 24.82 29.94 11.16
N ASP A 203 25.57 30.98 10.88
CA ASP A 203 25.08 32.37 10.97
C ASP A 203 24.04 32.67 9.93
N ARG A 204 24.22 32.20 8.70
CA ARG A 204 23.29 32.43 7.55
C ARG A 204 21.92 31.76 7.75
N TYR A 205 21.89 30.61 8.39
CA TYR A 205 20.67 29.82 8.58
C TYR A 205 20.18 29.79 10.03
N HIS A 206 20.45 30.86 10.78
CA HIS A 206 19.98 31.02 12.17
C HIS A 206 20.30 29.86 13.08
N GLY A 207 21.49 29.29 12.95
CA GLY A 207 21.95 28.19 13.77
C GLY A 207 21.62 26.79 13.24
N LEU A 208 20.98 26.69 12.07
CA LEU A 208 20.70 25.43 11.40
C LEU A 208 21.78 25.05 10.40
N THR A 209 21.89 23.77 10.08
CA THR A 209 22.64 23.36 8.88
C THR A 209 21.88 23.79 7.61
N LYS A 210 22.58 23.88 6.48
CA LYS A 210 21.91 24.21 5.20
C LYS A 210 20.81 23.20 4.86
N GLU A 211 21.07 21.93 5.11
CA GLU A 211 20.14 20.83 4.87
C GLU A 211 18.88 20.95 5.74
N ASP A 212 19.04 21.29 7.02
CA ASP A 212 17.92 21.49 7.94
C ASP A 212 17.12 22.74 7.56
N ALA A 213 17.80 23.84 7.21
CA ALA A 213 17.14 25.05 6.74
C ALA A 213 16.30 24.80 5.49
N ILE A 214 16.80 24.00 4.53
CA ILE A 214 16.05 23.57 3.34
C ILE A 214 14.84 22.75 3.75
N PHE A 215 14.99 21.78 4.64
CA PHE A 215 13.89 20.93 5.09
C PHE A 215 12.77 21.75 5.75
N PHE A 216 13.10 22.65 6.68
CA PHE A 216 12.09 23.48 7.36
C PHE A 216 11.37 24.42 6.39
N ASN A 217 12.09 25.12 5.50
CA ASN A 217 11.47 25.99 4.52
C ASN A 217 10.59 25.22 3.52
N GLN A 218 10.99 24.02 3.15
CA GLN A 218 10.19 23.11 2.33
C GLN A 218 8.92 22.69 3.06
N SER A 219 9.01 22.37 4.36
CA SER A 219 7.85 22.02 5.19
C SER A 219 6.85 23.16 5.25
N ASP A 220 7.31 24.39 5.51
CA ASP A 220 6.46 25.58 5.53
C ASP A 220 5.77 25.83 4.19
N LEU A 221 6.50 25.66 3.07
CA LEU A 221 5.94 25.84 1.74
C LEU A 221 4.87 24.79 1.44
N ILE A 222 5.12 23.51 1.74
CA ILE A 222 4.14 22.44 1.54
C ILE A 222 2.88 22.70 2.37
N CYS A 223 3.03 23.05 3.66
CA CYS A 223 1.91 23.36 4.53
C CYS A 223 1.12 24.61 4.10
N LYS A 224 1.81 25.61 3.52
CA LYS A 224 1.15 26.79 2.96
C LYS A 224 0.33 26.43 1.73
N ARG A 225 0.89 25.72 0.76
CA ARG A 225 0.21 25.26 -0.44
C ARG A 225 -1.01 24.39 -0.12
N ALA A 226 -0.89 23.54 0.89
CA ALA A 226 -1.96 22.68 1.34
C ALA A 226 -3.23 23.40 1.81
N LYS A 227 -3.15 24.70 2.10
CA LYS A 227 -4.29 25.57 2.46
C LYS A 227 -4.84 26.36 1.27
N GLU A 228 -4.16 26.33 0.15
CA GLU A 228 -4.44 27.21 -0.99
C GLU A 228 -4.95 26.45 -2.22
N GLU A 229 -4.59 25.16 -2.38
CA GLU A 229 -4.85 24.44 -3.62
C GLU A 229 -4.80 22.91 -3.49
N ASP A 230 -5.40 22.24 -4.47
CA ASP A 230 -5.29 20.78 -4.66
C ASP A 230 -4.00 20.46 -5.41
N PHE A 231 -3.23 19.48 -4.95
CA PHE A 231 -1.98 19.11 -5.62
C PHE A 231 -1.47 17.72 -5.33
N ILE A 232 -0.57 17.27 -6.21
CA ILE A 232 0.29 16.10 -5.98
C ILE A 232 1.69 16.59 -5.66
N VAL A 233 2.31 16.04 -4.64
CA VAL A 233 3.71 16.30 -4.28
C VAL A 233 4.54 15.02 -4.30
N MET A 234 5.70 15.10 -4.94
CA MET A 234 6.61 13.95 -5.12
C MET A 234 7.68 13.92 -4.03
N GLY A 235 7.61 12.90 -3.17
CA GLY A 235 8.61 12.65 -2.13
C GLY A 235 8.71 13.77 -1.08
N ARG A 236 9.95 14.19 -0.75
CA ARG A 236 10.26 15.32 0.17
C ARG A 236 9.73 15.17 1.60
N CYS A 237 9.43 13.93 2.02
CA CYS A 237 8.79 13.65 3.32
C CYS A 237 7.44 14.38 3.48
N ALA A 238 6.77 14.74 2.38
CA ALA A 238 5.54 15.53 2.42
C ALA A 238 4.42 14.82 3.20
N ASP A 239 4.34 13.51 3.09
CA ASP A 239 3.45 12.65 3.86
C ASP A 239 3.58 12.87 5.37
N VAL A 240 4.80 12.83 5.89
CA VAL A 240 5.05 13.02 7.33
C VAL A 240 4.96 14.50 7.74
N ILE A 241 5.37 15.43 6.87
CA ILE A 241 5.23 16.86 7.11
C ILE A 241 3.75 17.22 7.30
N LEU A 242 2.89 16.77 6.40
CA LEU A 242 1.45 17.04 6.47
C LEU A 242 0.78 16.33 7.65
N ALA A 243 1.16 15.07 7.92
CA ALA A 243 0.67 14.33 9.08
C ALA A 243 0.99 15.04 10.40
N ASN A 244 2.24 15.50 10.58
CA ASN A 244 2.67 16.22 11.77
C ASN A 244 1.97 17.58 11.96
N ASN A 245 1.50 18.17 10.87
CA ASN A 245 0.73 19.43 10.89
C ASN A 245 -0.79 19.20 10.87
N HIS A 246 -1.25 17.95 11.02
CA HIS A 246 -2.67 17.56 11.01
C HIS A 246 -3.41 18.00 9.74
N ILE A 247 -2.72 18.04 8.61
CA ILE A 247 -3.30 18.38 7.31
C ILE A 247 -3.71 17.07 6.59
N PRO A 248 -4.99 16.93 6.22
CA PRO A 248 -5.48 15.77 5.50
C PRO A 248 -4.75 15.57 4.16
N HIS A 249 -4.33 14.34 3.89
CA HIS A 249 -3.64 13.97 2.66
C HIS A 249 -3.76 12.47 2.41
N ILE A 250 -3.48 12.06 1.19
CA ILE A 250 -3.35 10.65 0.80
C ILE A 250 -1.88 10.37 0.51
N SER A 251 -1.35 9.33 1.12
CA SER A 251 0.03 8.90 0.94
C SER A 251 0.10 7.63 0.09
N ILE A 252 0.84 7.68 -1.03
CA ILE A 252 1.01 6.58 -1.98
C ILE A 252 2.49 6.24 -2.10
N PHE A 253 2.85 4.96 -2.10
CA PHE A 253 4.19 4.52 -2.43
C PHE A 253 4.20 3.66 -3.68
N ILE A 254 4.93 4.09 -4.71
CA ILE A 254 5.03 3.41 -6.00
C ILE A 254 6.38 2.70 -6.10
N THR A 255 6.33 1.40 -6.36
CA THR A 255 7.52 0.56 -6.52
C THR A 255 7.38 -0.37 -7.73
N ALA A 256 8.47 -1.03 -8.10
CA ALA A 256 8.49 -2.11 -9.09
C ALA A 256 9.63 -3.10 -8.79
N PRO A 257 9.60 -4.33 -9.31
CA PRO A 257 10.68 -5.29 -9.16
C PRO A 257 12.02 -4.71 -9.63
N PHE A 258 13.09 -5.02 -8.89
CA PHE A 258 14.40 -4.40 -9.09
C PHE A 258 14.89 -4.50 -10.53
N GLU A 259 14.84 -5.68 -11.14
CA GLU A 259 15.32 -5.89 -12.53
C GLU A 259 14.51 -5.09 -13.56
N GLN A 260 13.21 -4.96 -13.38
CA GLN A 260 12.38 -4.15 -14.29
C GLN A 260 12.73 -2.66 -14.17
N ARG A 261 13.04 -2.19 -12.96
CA ARG A 261 13.53 -0.83 -12.75
C ARG A 261 14.91 -0.61 -13.37
N VAL A 262 15.80 -1.63 -13.30
CA VAL A 262 17.12 -1.60 -13.97
C VAL A 262 16.93 -1.45 -15.49
N HIS A 263 16.06 -2.28 -16.11
CA HIS A 263 15.79 -2.19 -17.55
C HIS A 263 15.25 -0.81 -17.95
N ARG A 264 14.29 -0.27 -17.21
CA ARG A 264 13.77 1.07 -17.47
C ARG A 264 14.87 2.15 -17.38
N VAL A 265 15.72 2.08 -16.37
CA VAL A 265 16.81 3.05 -16.20
C VAL A 265 17.86 2.92 -17.32
N MET A 266 18.12 1.69 -17.81
CA MET A 266 18.98 1.46 -18.99
C MET A 266 18.42 2.18 -20.21
N GLU A 267 17.13 2.01 -20.48
CA GLU A 267 16.47 2.62 -21.65
C GLU A 267 16.43 4.15 -21.56
N VAL A 268 15.96 4.69 -20.43
CA VAL A 268 15.79 6.14 -20.24
C VAL A 268 17.13 6.87 -20.23
N ASN A 269 18.16 6.30 -19.61
CA ASN A 269 19.46 6.96 -19.44
C ASN A 269 20.54 6.47 -20.42
N ASN A 270 20.21 5.57 -21.33
CA ASN A 270 21.15 4.95 -22.27
C ASN A 270 22.39 4.36 -21.56
N LEU A 271 22.16 3.59 -20.50
CA LEU A 271 23.19 2.99 -19.65
C LEU A 271 23.29 1.48 -19.87
N ASP A 272 24.49 0.92 -19.65
CA ASP A 272 24.63 -0.52 -19.50
C ASP A 272 24.02 -1.00 -18.15
N HIS A 273 23.67 -2.29 -18.10
CA HIS A 273 23.02 -2.92 -16.94
C HIS A 273 23.75 -2.63 -15.63
N LYS A 274 25.08 -2.79 -15.61
CA LYS A 274 25.89 -2.62 -14.39
C LYS A 274 25.89 -1.17 -13.89
N LYS A 275 25.88 -0.19 -14.80
CA LYS A 275 25.77 1.22 -14.44
C LYS A 275 24.38 1.58 -13.98
N ALA A 276 23.33 1.09 -14.64
CA ALA A 276 21.96 1.29 -14.26
C ALA A 276 21.67 0.71 -12.85
N GLU A 277 22.13 -0.50 -12.58
CA GLU A 277 22.02 -1.14 -11.27
C GLU A 277 22.68 -0.31 -10.15
N ARG A 278 23.91 0.16 -10.39
CA ARG A 278 24.65 1.02 -9.44
C ARG A 278 23.91 2.33 -9.18
N LEU A 279 23.44 2.98 -10.24
CA LEU A 279 22.68 4.21 -10.17
C LEU A 279 21.41 4.03 -9.32
N LEU A 280 20.63 3.00 -9.60
CA LEU A 280 19.42 2.64 -8.87
C LEU A 280 19.68 2.46 -7.37
N LYS A 281 20.61 1.59 -7.02
CA LYS A 281 20.98 1.32 -5.63
C LYS A 281 21.44 2.59 -4.90
N LYS A 282 22.14 3.47 -5.61
CA LYS A 282 22.64 4.72 -5.03
C LYS A 282 21.49 5.68 -4.73
N ILE A 283 20.59 5.92 -5.71
CA ILE A 283 19.46 6.85 -5.55
C ILE A 283 18.49 6.35 -4.48
N ASP A 284 18.10 5.08 -4.52
CA ASP A 284 17.20 4.51 -3.51
C ASP A 284 17.80 4.60 -2.09
N ARG A 285 19.12 4.37 -1.97
CA ARG A 285 19.82 4.51 -0.68
C ARG A 285 19.82 5.97 -0.18
N GLN A 286 19.93 6.93 -1.08
CA GLN A 286 19.89 8.36 -0.73
C GLN A 286 18.49 8.77 -0.28
N HIS A 287 17.45 8.39 -1.02
CA HIS A 287 16.06 8.65 -0.66
C HIS A 287 15.72 8.02 0.71
N SER A 288 16.10 6.75 0.91
CA SER A 288 15.88 6.05 2.17
C SER A 288 16.60 6.75 3.34
N LYS A 289 17.87 7.14 3.17
CA LYS A 289 18.62 7.86 4.22
C LYS A 289 17.98 9.20 4.56
N TYR A 290 17.59 9.98 3.56
CA TYR A 290 16.94 11.28 3.75
C TYR A 290 15.61 11.13 4.50
N TYR A 291 14.72 10.25 4.00
CA TYR A 291 13.42 10.00 4.60
C TYR A 291 13.56 9.49 6.05
N ASN A 292 14.38 8.46 6.26
CA ASN A 292 14.57 7.88 7.60
C ASN A 292 15.14 8.90 8.59
N PHE A 293 16.03 9.78 8.14
CA PHE A 293 16.64 10.80 9.00
C PHE A 293 15.64 11.86 9.47
N TYR A 294 14.84 12.43 8.52
CA TYR A 294 13.92 13.50 8.86
C TYR A 294 12.59 13.02 9.46
N THR A 295 12.19 11.80 9.18
CA THR A 295 10.88 11.28 9.63
C THR A 295 10.98 10.30 10.80
N GLY A 296 12.13 9.70 11.02
CA GLY A 296 12.30 8.58 11.95
C GLY A 296 11.62 7.29 11.48
N GLN A 297 11.00 7.28 10.30
CA GLN A 297 10.27 6.14 9.73
C GLN A 297 11.11 5.44 8.67
N LYS A 298 10.75 4.18 8.36
CA LYS A 298 11.44 3.42 7.31
C LYS A 298 10.81 3.72 5.95
N TRP A 299 11.61 4.24 5.03
CA TRP A 299 11.18 4.53 3.66
C TRP A 299 10.68 3.29 2.93
N GLY A 300 9.52 3.40 2.29
CA GLY A 300 8.90 2.32 1.53
C GLY A 300 8.31 1.19 2.38
N ASP A 301 8.20 1.37 3.70
CA ASP A 301 7.47 0.43 4.55
C ASP A 301 5.97 0.65 4.40
N ALA A 302 5.26 -0.41 4.01
CA ALA A 302 3.84 -0.34 3.65
C ALA A 302 2.94 0.25 4.75
N VAL A 303 3.33 0.13 6.03
CA VAL A 303 2.55 0.67 7.16
C VAL A 303 2.52 2.19 7.22
N ASN A 304 3.43 2.86 6.49
CA ASN A 304 3.53 4.32 6.47
C ASN A 304 2.69 4.96 5.36
N TYR A 305 2.08 4.17 4.48
CA TYR A 305 1.36 4.67 3.31
C TYR A 305 -0.08 4.14 3.27
N ASP A 306 -0.99 4.95 2.75
CA ASP A 306 -2.39 4.52 2.52
C ASP A 306 -2.48 3.51 1.39
N ILE A 307 -1.61 3.64 0.37
CA ILE A 307 -1.57 2.77 -0.81
C ILE A 307 -0.11 2.45 -1.15
N CYS A 308 0.19 1.16 -1.32
CA CYS A 308 1.44 0.72 -1.93
C CYS A 308 1.15 0.05 -3.26
N PHE A 309 1.83 0.49 -4.32
CA PHE A 309 1.50 0.10 -5.69
C PHE A 309 2.71 -0.44 -6.44
N ASN A 310 2.53 -1.61 -7.08
CA ASN A 310 3.53 -2.19 -7.98
C ASN A 310 3.22 -1.78 -9.44
N SER A 311 3.86 -0.72 -9.93
CA SER A 311 3.64 -0.18 -11.27
C SER A 311 4.00 -1.15 -12.41
N ALA A 312 4.87 -2.10 -12.15
CA ALA A 312 5.24 -3.10 -13.15
C ALA A 312 4.11 -4.09 -13.49
N SER A 313 3.14 -4.25 -12.58
CA SER A 313 2.01 -5.14 -12.80
C SER A 313 0.93 -4.52 -13.68
N TYR A 314 0.86 -3.18 -13.74
CA TYR A 314 -0.26 -2.46 -14.36
C TYR A 314 0.19 -1.50 -15.48
N GLY A 315 1.45 -1.09 -15.51
CA GLY A 315 1.89 0.01 -16.38
C GLY A 315 1.44 1.38 -15.85
N ILE A 316 1.67 2.43 -16.64
CA ILE A 316 1.38 3.81 -16.21
C ILE A 316 -0.12 4.09 -16.29
N GLU A 317 -0.75 3.83 -17.43
CA GLU A 317 -2.15 4.17 -17.70
C GLU A 317 -3.12 3.47 -16.74
N GLU A 318 -3.03 2.14 -16.61
CA GLU A 318 -3.90 1.38 -15.70
C GLU A 318 -3.64 1.73 -14.23
N SER A 319 -2.38 2.06 -13.85
CA SER A 319 -2.05 2.54 -12.51
C SER A 319 -2.80 3.84 -12.19
N VAL A 320 -2.83 4.79 -13.11
CA VAL A 320 -3.56 6.05 -12.95
C VAL A 320 -5.05 5.79 -12.82
N GLU A 321 -5.64 4.96 -13.71
CA GLU A 321 -7.06 4.62 -13.64
C GLU A 321 -7.46 3.96 -12.32
N ILE A 322 -6.64 3.06 -11.80
CA ILE A 322 -6.92 2.39 -10.52
C ILE A 322 -6.90 3.41 -9.38
N ILE A 323 -5.87 4.25 -9.32
CA ILE A 323 -5.76 5.27 -8.27
C ILE A 323 -6.92 6.27 -8.37
N GLU A 324 -7.25 6.73 -9.57
CA GLU A 324 -8.37 7.63 -9.82
C GLU A 324 -9.71 7.00 -9.38
N ARG A 325 -9.98 5.74 -9.72
CA ARG A 325 -11.17 5.03 -9.24
C ARG A 325 -11.22 4.94 -7.72
N MET A 326 -10.10 4.66 -7.06
CA MET A 326 -10.05 4.62 -5.59
C MET A 326 -10.36 5.99 -4.98
N LEU A 327 -9.98 7.08 -5.65
CA LEU A 327 -10.29 8.45 -5.23
C LEU A 327 -11.76 8.81 -5.53
N ASN A 328 -12.31 8.36 -6.67
CA ASN A 328 -13.62 8.77 -7.19
C ASN A 328 -14.79 7.88 -6.73
N GLN A 329 -14.57 6.67 -6.22
CA GLN A 329 -15.64 5.72 -5.86
C GLN A 329 -16.67 6.25 -4.84
N HIS A 330 -16.53 7.47 -4.36
CA HIS A 330 -17.40 8.06 -3.33
C HIS A 330 -17.96 9.45 -3.69
N THR A 331 -17.91 9.87 -4.98
CA THR A 331 -18.54 11.11 -5.43
C THR A 331 -20.04 10.97 -5.74
N ASN A 332 -20.55 9.74 -5.77
CA ASN A 332 -21.94 9.44 -6.15
C ASN A 332 -22.78 8.81 -5.01
N ALA A 333 -22.54 9.18 -3.77
CA ALA A 333 -23.39 8.79 -2.65
C ALA A 333 -24.00 10.01 -1.95
#